data_e1af58d7cc975013834ac823481ec27f
#
_entry.id   e1af58d7cc975013834ac823481ec27f
#
_cell.length_a   1.000
_cell.length_b   1.000
_cell.length_c   1.000
_cell.angle_alpha   90.00
_cell.angle_beta   90.00
_cell.angle_gamma   90.00
#
_symmetry.space_group_name_H-M   'P 1'
#
loop_
_entity.id
_entity.type
_entity.pdbx_description
1 polymer ?
#
loop_
_entity_poly.entity_id
_entity_poly.type
_entity_poly.pdbx_seq_one_letter_code
_entity_poly.pdbx_strand_id
1 'polypeptide(L)'
;MEKAALPEEIIEHILTFLPVKSLIRFTCVSKRFRSIILSDPKFAQSQFQAARDRKTLDHRLLYSIDGPRFESLDLKTPSFGDPSSVRKLKLPFPSPSSAVVLLGSCNGIVFLAFAEKIFYMWNPSTGFFKKIPHPGFSRIDNELLFYDVGYLPAADDYRVLVVSMDCIDIKNEGAIYSSKAHAWKTLEADVLSIISYQGTFLKEALHWLDAQDEIVAFDLTQQEEHKFRKMLLPRAFEDRNFSSVGVFAGECLSLAHCPMAAADCILVWVMREYGVRDSWTKLFNLNFNSWTSHCLYTCYCNTESSNGILSCYV
;
A
#
# COMPACT_ATOMS: atom_id res chain seq x y z
N MET A 1 -36.56 -22.35 31.71
CA MET A 1 -35.11 -22.11 31.78
C MET A 1 -34.76 -21.03 30.75
N GLU A 2 -34.59 -19.79 31.19
CA GLU A 2 -34.05 -18.73 30.34
C GLU A 2 -32.62 -19.12 29.96
N LYS A 3 -32.37 -19.23 28.67
CA LYS A 3 -30.98 -19.40 28.20
C LYS A 3 -30.26 -18.07 28.47
N ALA A 4 -29.38 -18.09 29.47
CA ALA A 4 -28.50 -16.95 29.71
C ALA A 4 -27.70 -16.66 28.43
N ALA A 5 -28.14 -15.66 27.67
CA ALA A 5 -27.40 -15.16 26.52
C ALA A 5 -26.15 -14.41 27.02
N LEU A 6 -25.01 -14.69 26.44
CA LEU A 6 -23.79 -13.93 26.74
C LEU A 6 -24.01 -12.43 26.47
N PRO A 7 -23.50 -11.55 27.34
CA PRO A 7 -23.47 -10.11 27.09
C PRO A 7 -22.82 -9.78 25.73
N GLU A 8 -23.26 -8.69 25.10
CA GLU A 8 -22.80 -8.31 23.78
C GLU A 8 -21.29 -8.02 23.73
N GLU A 9 -20.80 -7.32 24.75
CA GLU A 9 -19.39 -6.99 24.90
C GLU A 9 -18.50 -8.24 24.96
N ILE A 10 -18.98 -9.31 25.60
CA ILE A 10 -18.25 -10.59 25.67
C ILE A 10 -18.22 -11.27 24.30
N ILE A 11 -19.33 -11.21 23.55
CA ILE A 11 -19.41 -11.77 22.20
C ILE A 11 -18.46 -11.01 21.27
N GLU A 12 -18.52 -9.68 21.27
CA GLU A 12 -17.61 -8.85 20.48
C GLU A 12 -16.16 -9.13 20.82
N HIS A 13 -15.85 -9.19 22.11
CA HIS A 13 -14.50 -9.49 22.56
C HIS A 13 -14.02 -10.86 22.06
N ILE A 14 -14.85 -11.92 22.14
CA ILE A 14 -14.51 -13.24 21.60
C ILE A 14 -14.27 -13.16 20.08
N LEU A 15 -15.15 -12.46 19.35
CA LEU A 15 -15.04 -12.33 17.91
C LEU A 15 -13.77 -11.60 17.48
N THR A 16 -13.28 -10.60 18.23
CA THR A 16 -12.02 -9.91 17.89
C THR A 16 -10.81 -10.84 17.87
N PHE A 17 -10.88 -11.99 18.54
CA PHE A 17 -9.79 -12.98 18.56
C PHE A 17 -9.83 -13.95 17.38
N LEU A 18 -10.88 -13.94 16.59
CA LEU A 18 -11.02 -14.90 15.50
C LEU A 18 -10.35 -14.43 14.21
N PRO A 19 -9.76 -15.36 13.44
CA PRO A 19 -9.28 -15.05 12.09
C PRO A 19 -10.42 -14.56 11.20
N VAL A 20 -10.14 -13.62 10.28
CA VAL A 20 -11.12 -13.01 9.36
C VAL A 20 -11.93 -14.08 8.62
N LYS A 21 -11.30 -15.17 8.19
CA LYS A 21 -11.99 -16.30 7.52
C LYS A 21 -13.07 -16.94 8.39
N SER A 22 -12.85 -17.03 9.69
CA SER A 22 -13.85 -17.54 10.65
C SER A 22 -14.96 -16.51 10.87
N LEU A 23 -14.59 -15.24 11.02
CA LEU A 23 -15.57 -14.15 11.15
C LEU A 23 -16.55 -14.13 9.98
N ILE A 24 -16.06 -14.21 8.74
CA ILE A 24 -16.92 -14.25 7.56
C ILE A 24 -17.88 -15.46 7.60
N ARG A 25 -17.46 -16.61 8.08
CA ARG A 25 -18.34 -17.77 8.29
C ARG A 25 -19.40 -17.50 9.36
N PHE A 26 -19.02 -16.80 10.43
CA PHE A 26 -19.96 -16.46 11.50
C PHE A 26 -21.05 -15.47 11.08
N THR A 27 -20.86 -14.72 10.00
CA THR A 27 -21.93 -13.85 9.45
C THR A 27 -23.17 -14.65 9.03
N CYS A 28 -23.04 -15.96 8.78
CA CYS A 28 -24.15 -16.85 8.43
C CYS A 28 -24.86 -17.41 9.66
N VAL A 29 -24.31 -17.29 10.89
CA VAL A 29 -24.86 -17.90 12.11
C VAL A 29 -26.07 -17.13 12.62
N SER A 30 -25.99 -15.80 12.63
CA SER A 30 -27.12 -14.97 13.06
C SER A 30 -27.05 -13.57 12.45
N LYS A 31 -28.20 -12.88 12.39
CA LYS A 31 -28.29 -11.47 11.98
C LYS A 31 -27.45 -10.57 12.88
N ARG A 32 -27.39 -10.89 14.19
CA ARG A 32 -26.57 -10.16 15.18
C ARG A 32 -25.08 -10.25 14.86
N PHE A 33 -24.55 -11.45 14.64
CA PHE A 33 -23.14 -11.65 14.27
C PHE A 33 -22.82 -10.95 12.95
N ARG A 34 -23.73 -11.04 11.98
CA ARG A 34 -23.57 -10.34 10.71
C ARG A 34 -23.49 -8.82 10.90
N SER A 35 -24.32 -8.24 11.76
CA SER A 35 -24.31 -6.81 12.06
C SER A 35 -23.00 -6.39 12.71
N ILE A 36 -22.55 -7.10 13.75
CA ILE A 36 -21.28 -6.81 14.43
C ILE A 36 -20.12 -6.88 13.44
N ILE A 37 -20.01 -7.97 12.67
CA ILE A 37 -18.84 -8.24 11.82
C ILE A 37 -18.78 -7.34 10.59
N LEU A 38 -19.92 -7.03 9.96
CA LEU A 38 -19.94 -6.31 8.66
C LEU A 38 -20.37 -4.85 8.76
N SER A 39 -21.08 -4.46 9.83
CA SER A 39 -21.68 -3.14 9.90
C SER A 39 -21.09 -2.25 11.00
N ASP A 40 -20.32 -2.82 11.93
CA ASP A 40 -19.68 -2.05 12.98
C ASP A 40 -18.22 -1.72 12.62
N PRO A 41 -17.91 -0.46 12.27
CA PRO A 41 -16.54 -0.04 11.96
C PRO A 41 -15.60 -0.14 13.17
N LYS A 42 -16.10 0.04 14.41
CA LYS A 42 -15.31 -0.10 15.64
C LYS A 42 -14.86 -1.53 15.85
N PHE A 43 -15.74 -2.50 15.56
CA PHE A 43 -15.39 -3.91 15.61
C PHE A 43 -14.27 -4.25 14.64
N ALA A 44 -14.36 -3.77 13.39
CA ALA A 44 -13.34 -4.03 12.37
C ALA A 44 -11.96 -3.47 12.80
N GLN A 45 -11.92 -2.26 13.36
CA GLN A 45 -10.69 -1.67 13.90
C GLN A 45 -10.13 -2.47 15.08
N SER A 46 -10.99 -2.84 16.04
CA SER A 46 -10.58 -3.60 17.22
C SER A 46 -10.03 -4.97 16.85
N GLN A 47 -10.65 -5.64 15.89
CA GLN A 47 -10.21 -6.94 15.38
C GLN A 47 -8.84 -6.83 14.69
N PHE A 48 -8.67 -5.82 13.83
CA PHE A 48 -7.41 -5.57 13.15
C PHE A 48 -6.29 -5.27 14.15
N GLN A 49 -6.54 -4.37 15.12
CA GLN A 49 -5.57 -4.05 16.16
C GLN A 49 -5.20 -5.26 17.01
N ALA A 50 -6.20 -6.05 17.43
CA ALA A 50 -5.98 -7.27 18.20
C ALA A 50 -5.18 -8.33 17.39
N ALA A 51 -5.37 -8.43 16.09
CA ALA A 51 -4.59 -9.30 15.22
C ALA A 51 -3.14 -8.81 15.06
N ARG A 52 -2.96 -7.51 14.94
CA ARG A 52 -1.65 -6.84 14.85
C ARG A 52 -0.83 -7.07 16.13
N ASP A 53 -1.41 -6.77 17.29
CA ASP A 53 -0.74 -6.90 18.59
C ASP A 53 -0.31 -8.35 18.88
N ARG A 54 -1.09 -9.32 18.41
CA ARG A 54 -0.78 -10.75 18.50
C ARG A 54 0.13 -11.26 17.39
N LYS A 55 0.50 -10.42 16.43
CA LYS A 55 1.30 -10.82 15.26
C LYS A 55 0.67 -11.96 14.46
N THR A 56 -0.66 -12.00 14.40
CA THR A 56 -1.43 -13.04 13.69
C THR A 56 -1.94 -12.57 12.32
N LEU A 57 -1.59 -11.36 11.91
CA LEU A 57 -1.89 -10.87 10.55
C LEU A 57 -1.22 -11.78 9.51
N ASP A 58 -1.96 -12.10 8.47
CA ASP A 58 -1.42 -12.83 7.34
C ASP A 58 -0.74 -11.84 6.38
N HIS A 59 0.57 -12.02 6.19
CA HIS A 59 1.34 -11.26 5.22
C HIS A 59 1.22 -11.95 3.87
N ARG A 60 0.64 -11.25 2.90
CA ARG A 60 0.44 -11.78 1.55
C ARG A 60 0.91 -10.77 0.52
N LEU A 61 1.61 -11.28 -0.49
CA LEU A 61 1.93 -10.50 -1.66
C LEU A 61 0.75 -10.56 -2.63
N LEU A 62 0.21 -9.42 -3.02
CA LEU A 62 -0.80 -9.31 -4.06
C LEU A 62 -0.13 -8.84 -5.35
N TYR A 63 -0.43 -9.50 -6.45
CA TYR A 63 0.09 -9.12 -7.76
C TYR A 63 -0.95 -9.37 -8.87
N SER A 64 -0.82 -8.64 -9.95
CA SER A 64 -1.58 -8.83 -11.18
C SER A 64 -0.70 -9.53 -12.21
N ILE A 65 -1.20 -10.57 -12.84
CA ILE A 65 -0.45 -11.34 -13.85
C ILE A 65 -0.69 -10.78 -15.24
N ASP A 66 -1.94 -10.45 -15.53
CA ASP A 66 -2.35 -10.05 -16.88
C ASP A 66 -3.70 -9.34 -16.78
N GLY A 67 -3.66 -8.01 -16.82
CA GLY A 67 -4.85 -7.19 -16.63
C GLY A 67 -5.52 -7.43 -15.26
N PRO A 68 -6.82 -7.67 -15.21
CA PRO A 68 -7.56 -7.76 -13.95
C PRO A 68 -7.47 -9.12 -13.24
N ARG A 69 -6.49 -9.96 -13.57
CA ARG A 69 -6.26 -11.25 -12.91
C ARG A 69 -5.32 -11.09 -11.74
N PHE A 70 -5.85 -11.24 -10.53
CA PHE A 70 -5.09 -11.09 -9.31
C PHE A 70 -4.79 -12.43 -8.65
N GLU A 71 -3.58 -12.53 -8.15
CA GLU A 71 -3.15 -13.62 -7.29
C GLU A 71 -2.55 -13.07 -6.00
N SER A 72 -2.63 -13.86 -4.94
CA SER A 72 -1.98 -13.54 -3.68
C SER A 72 -1.12 -14.70 -3.22
N LEU A 73 0.14 -14.41 -2.93
CA LEU A 73 1.14 -15.33 -2.42
C LEU A 73 1.21 -15.22 -0.89
N ASP A 74 1.19 -16.37 -0.21
CA ASP A 74 1.40 -16.42 1.23
C ASP A 74 2.91 -16.37 1.54
N LEU A 75 3.34 -15.34 2.25
CA LEU A 75 4.75 -15.15 2.59
C LEU A 75 5.21 -15.94 3.81
N LYS A 76 4.28 -16.56 4.56
CA LYS A 76 4.60 -17.43 5.72
C LYS A 76 4.88 -18.89 5.34
N THR A 77 4.58 -19.26 4.10
CA THR A 77 4.79 -20.64 3.64
C THR A 77 6.29 -20.92 3.49
N PRO A 78 6.83 -21.98 4.11
CA PRO A 78 8.28 -22.25 4.10
C PRO A 78 8.86 -22.53 2.71
N SER A 79 8.03 -22.93 1.76
CA SER A 79 8.44 -23.31 0.41
C SER A 79 8.12 -22.19 -0.56
N PHE A 80 9.06 -21.31 -0.78
CA PHE A 80 8.95 -20.31 -1.84
C PHE A 80 8.83 -21.01 -3.20
N GLY A 81 7.73 -20.73 -3.94
CA GLY A 81 7.46 -21.38 -5.23
C GLY A 81 6.49 -22.56 -5.17
N ASP A 82 5.99 -22.96 -4.00
CA ASP A 82 4.93 -23.97 -3.90
C ASP A 82 3.61 -23.38 -4.45
N PRO A 83 3.02 -24.01 -5.49
CA PRO A 83 1.73 -23.57 -6.04
C PRO A 83 0.60 -23.49 -5.00
N SER A 84 0.68 -24.25 -3.90
CA SER A 84 -0.32 -24.20 -2.81
C SER A 84 -0.30 -22.88 -2.02
N SER A 85 0.81 -22.13 -2.07
CA SER A 85 0.93 -20.82 -1.45
C SER A 85 0.23 -19.70 -2.24
N VAL A 86 -0.07 -19.96 -3.53
CA VAL A 86 -0.70 -19.00 -4.44
C VAL A 86 -2.21 -19.17 -4.43
N ARG A 87 -2.93 -18.09 -4.22
CA ARG A 87 -4.39 -18.06 -4.29
C ARG A 87 -4.86 -17.10 -5.39
N LYS A 88 -5.63 -17.64 -6.35
CA LYS A 88 -6.34 -16.82 -7.34
C LYS A 88 -7.48 -16.07 -6.67
N LEU A 89 -7.56 -14.77 -6.93
CA LEU A 89 -8.58 -13.89 -6.37
C LEU A 89 -9.60 -13.55 -7.45
N LYS A 90 -10.88 -13.61 -7.07
CA LYS A 90 -11.98 -13.13 -7.92
C LYS A 90 -12.34 -11.71 -7.50
N LEU A 91 -12.40 -10.81 -8.46
CA LEU A 91 -12.92 -9.46 -8.23
C LEU A 91 -14.41 -9.51 -7.95
N PRO A 92 -14.92 -8.86 -6.90
CA PRO A 92 -16.33 -8.80 -6.58
C PRO A 92 -17.09 -7.73 -7.38
N PHE A 93 -16.42 -7.01 -8.26
CA PHE A 93 -16.95 -5.92 -9.08
C PHE A 93 -16.62 -6.13 -10.56
N PRO A 94 -17.39 -5.50 -11.47
CA PRO A 94 -17.08 -5.54 -12.88
C PRO A 94 -15.67 -4.99 -13.14
N SER A 95 -14.85 -5.77 -13.80
CA SER A 95 -13.53 -5.31 -14.22
C SER A 95 -13.56 -5.01 -15.70
N PRO A 96 -13.11 -3.83 -16.12
CA PRO A 96 -12.76 -3.60 -17.52
C PRO A 96 -11.73 -4.63 -17.97
N SER A 97 -11.69 -4.93 -19.25
CA SER A 97 -10.64 -5.80 -19.83
C SER A 97 -9.30 -5.07 -19.98
N SER A 98 -9.17 -3.89 -19.42
CA SER A 98 -8.04 -2.97 -19.53
C SER A 98 -6.97 -3.22 -18.48
N ALA A 99 -5.83 -2.56 -18.67
CA ALA A 99 -4.75 -2.56 -17.69
C ALA A 99 -5.22 -2.05 -16.32
N VAL A 100 -4.69 -2.64 -15.28
CA VAL A 100 -4.95 -2.26 -13.89
C VAL A 100 -3.68 -1.81 -13.21
N VAL A 101 -3.79 -0.75 -12.43
CA VAL A 101 -2.72 -0.22 -11.59
C VAL A 101 -3.09 -0.49 -10.13
N LEU A 102 -2.18 -1.13 -9.40
CA LEU A 102 -2.25 -1.26 -7.95
C LEU A 102 -1.71 0.04 -7.34
N LEU A 103 -2.60 0.90 -6.83
CA LEU A 103 -2.20 2.18 -6.26
C LEU A 103 -1.51 2.03 -4.91
N GLY A 104 -1.86 0.98 -4.17
CA GLY A 104 -1.30 0.68 -2.86
C GLY A 104 -2.24 -0.15 -2.02
N SER A 105 -1.78 -0.50 -0.83
CA SER A 105 -2.60 -1.19 0.14
C SER A 105 -2.35 -0.68 1.55
N CYS A 106 -3.40 -0.63 2.36
CA CYS A 106 -3.33 -0.21 3.75
C CYS A 106 -4.39 -0.91 4.58
N ASN A 107 -4.05 -1.46 5.74
CA ASN A 107 -4.97 -2.17 6.66
C ASN A 107 -5.82 -3.26 5.97
N GLY A 108 -5.22 -4.03 5.03
CA GLY A 108 -5.91 -5.06 4.27
C GLY A 108 -6.88 -4.56 3.20
N ILE A 109 -6.93 -3.26 2.97
CA ILE A 109 -7.65 -2.63 1.86
C ILE A 109 -6.67 -2.35 0.73
N VAL A 110 -7.02 -2.76 -0.48
CA VAL A 110 -6.29 -2.52 -1.72
C VAL A 110 -6.98 -1.42 -2.50
N PHE A 111 -6.21 -0.53 -3.06
CA PHE A 111 -6.68 0.54 -3.93
C PHE A 111 -6.21 0.28 -5.36
N LEU A 112 -7.13 0.36 -6.30
CA LEU A 112 -6.94 -0.01 -7.70
C LEU A 112 -7.41 1.12 -8.60
N ALA A 113 -6.69 1.31 -9.71
CA ALA A 113 -7.13 2.14 -10.83
C ALA A 113 -7.11 1.30 -12.12
N PHE A 114 -8.17 1.39 -12.91
CA PHE A 114 -8.21 0.86 -14.26
C PHE A 114 -7.90 1.96 -15.28
N ALA A 115 -7.53 1.57 -16.49
CA ALA A 115 -7.11 2.52 -17.55
C ALA A 115 -8.18 3.58 -17.85
N GLU A 116 -9.46 3.24 -17.69
CA GLU A 116 -10.58 4.18 -17.86
C GLU A 116 -10.77 5.10 -16.66
N LYS A 117 -9.75 5.22 -15.77
CA LYS A 117 -9.81 6.00 -14.53
C LYS A 117 -10.97 5.61 -13.61
N ILE A 118 -11.28 4.33 -13.58
CA ILE A 118 -12.23 3.76 -12.64
C ILE A 118 -11.46 3.29 -11.42
N PHE A 119 -11.76 3.89 -10.27
CA PHE A 119 -11.06 3.61 -9.03
C PHE A 119 -11.91 2.76 -8.10
N TYR A 120 -11.28 1.81 -7.41
CA TYR A 120 -11.89 0.99 -6.39
C TYR A 120 -11.03 0.89 -5.14
N MET A 121 -11.68 0.83 -4.00
CA MET A 121 -11.13 0.24 -2.77
C MET A 121 -11.73 -1.15 -2.61
N TRP A 122 -10.90 -2.11 -2.25
CA TRP A 122 -11.27 -3.52 -2.19
C TRP A 122 -10.55 -4.23 -1.05
N ASN A 123 -11.29 -5.02 -0.27
CA ASN A 123 -10.72 -5.95 0.70
C ASN A 123 -10.75 -7.38 0.14
N PRO A 124 -9.62 -7.96 -0.25
CA PRO A 124 -9.55 -9.29 -0.84
C PRO A 124 -9.99 -10.42 0.10
N SER A 125 -9.91 -10.19 1.42
CA SER A 125 -10.26 -11.20 2.43
C SER A 125 -11.75 -11.29 2.68
N THR A 126 -12.46 -10.17 2.65
CA THR A 126 -13.91 -10.10 2.92
C THR A 126 -14.74 -10.02 1.65
N GLY A 127 -14.16 -9.62 0.54
CA GLY A 127 -14.85 -9.30 -0.71
C GLY A 127 -15.54 -7.91 -0.69
N PHE A 128 -15.40 -7.14 0.40
CA PHE A 128 -15.91 -5.77 0.43
C PHE A 128 -15.24 -4.93 -0.64
N PHE A 129 -16.02 -4.12 -1.33
CA PHE A 129 -15.50 -3.14 -2.28
C PHE A 129 -16.36 -1.88 -2.33
N LYS A 130 -15.75 -0.80 -2.74
CA LYS A 130 -16.42 0.48 -2.98
C LYS A 130 -15.80 1.14 -4.20
N LYS A 131 -16.64 1.61 -5.12
CA LYS A 131 -16.19 2.44 -6.23
C LYS A 131 -15.84 3.84 -5.70
N ILE A 132 -14.68 4.34 -6.06
CA ILE A 132 -14.22 5.68 -5.71
C ILE A 132 -14.64 6.62 -6.86
N PRO A 133 -15.09 7.85 -6.58
CA PRO A 133 -15.37 8.85 -7.61
C PRO A 133 -14.15 9.10 -8.50
N HIS A 134 -14.36 9.62 -9.70
CA HIS A 134 -13.26 10.06 -10.56
C HIS A 134 -12.59 11.31 -9.99
N PRO A 135 -11.25 11.42 -10.03
CA PRO A 135 -10.52 12.57 -9.45
C PRO A 135 -10.78 13.91 -10.16
N GLY A 136 -11.43 13.90 -11.34
CA GLY A 136 -11.75 15.11 -12.07
C GLY A 136 -10.63 15.58 -13.01
N PHE A 137 -9.66 14.70 -13.34
CA PHE A 137 -8.61 15.03 -14.31
C PHE A 137 -9.21 15.42 -15.66
N SER A 138 -8.58 16.39 -16.32
CA SER A 138 -9.07 17.03 -17.56
C SER A 138 -9.27 16.02 -18.69
N ARG A 139 -8.48 14.95 -18.72
CA ARG A 139 -8.51 13.94 -19.79
C ARG A 139 -8.51 12.54 -19.22
N ILE A 140 -9.19 11.64 -19.91
CA ILE A 140 -9.31 10.23 -19.53
C ILE A 140 -8.01 9.47 -19.82
N ASP A 141 -7.28 9.87 -20.85
CA ASP A 141 -6.06 9.24 -21.37
C ASP A 141 -4.76 9.68 -20.65
N ASN A 142 -4.86 10.60 -19.68
CA ASN A 142 -3.70 11.02 -18.87
C ASN A 142 -3.09 9.82 -18.13
N GLU A 143 -1.79 9.65 -18.24
CA GLU A 143 -1.05 8.61 -17.54
C GLU A 143 -0.83 8.96 -16.06
N LEU A 144 -0.96 7.98 -15.18
CA LEU A 144 -0.59 8.15 -13.77
C LEU A 144 0.93 8.15 -13.65
N LEU A 145 1.49 9.26 -13.16
CA LEU A 145 2.93 9.42 -12.96
C LEU A 145 3.39 8.79 -11.65
N PHE A 146 2.70 9.11 -10.56
CA PHE A 146 2.98 8.53 -9.27
C PHE A 146 1.75 8.56 -8.36
N TYR A 147 1.74 7.65 -7.41
CA TYR A 147 0.60 7.44 -6.52
C TYR A 147 1.02 6.69 -5.26
N ASP A 148 0.23 6.79 -4.22
CA ASP A 148 0.27 5.89 -3.06
C ASP A 148 -0.94 6.09 -2.15
N VAL A 149 -1.02 5.25 -1.10
CA VAL A 149 -2.13 5.17 -0.15
C VAL A 149 -1.61 5.22 1.27
N GLY A 150 -2.28 5.98 2.12
CA GLY A 150 -2.03 6.00 3.55
C GLY A 150 -3.33 5.94 4.36
N TYR A 151 -3.19 5.65 5.65
CA TYR A 151 -4.28 5.69 6.61
C TYR A 151 -3.93 6.61 7.77
N LEU A 152 -4.84 7.51 8.09
CA LEU A 152 -4.72 8.45 9.21
C LEU A 152 -5.54 7.94 10.39
N PRO A 153 -4.93 7.36 11.42
CA PRO A 153 -5.66 6.76 12.55
C PRO A 153 -6.52 7.77 13.31
N ALA A 154 -5.99 8.97 13.54
CA ALA A 154 -6.70 10.02 14.27
C ALA A 154 -7.96 10.51 13.56
N ALA A 155 -7.98 10.47 12.23
CA ALA A 155 -9.12 10.88 11.40
C ALA A 155 -10.04 9.72 11.02
N ASP A 156 -9.60 8.47 11.19
CA ASP A 156 -10.20 7.25 10.64
C ASP A 156 -10.47 7.41 9.14
N ASP A 157 -9.41 7.75 8.39
CA ASP A 157 -9.53 8.12 7.00
C ASP A 157 -8.41 7.52 6.14
N TYR A 158 -8.77 6.81 5.09
CA TYR A 158 -7.84 6.39 4.04
C TYR A 158 -7.66 7.55 3.07
N ARG A 159 -6.41 7.85 2.78
CA ARG A 159 -6.00 8.86 1.81
C ARG A 159 -5.32 8.20 0.62
N VAL A 160 -5.74 8.59 -0.59
CA VAL A 160 -5.11 8.15 -1.84
C VAL A 160 -4.61 9.39 -2.56
N LEU A 161 -3.32 9.46 -2.81
CA LEU A 161 -2.74 10.50 -3.65
C LEU A 161 -2.50 9.91 -5.03
N VAL A 162 -2.91 10.63 -6.05
CA VAL A 162 -2.60 10.32 -7.44
C VAL A 162 -2.16 11.59 -8.16
N VAL A 163 -1.14 11.47 -8.98
CA VAL A 163 -0.69 12.53 -9.88
C VAL A 163 -0.65 11.96 -11.29
N SER A 164 -1.21 12.71 -12.21
CA SER A 164 -1.34 12.37 -13.61
C SER A 164 -0.72 13.45 -14.46
N MET A 165 -0.16 13.09 -15.60
CA MET A 165 0.38 14.04 -16.56
C MET A 165 -0.59 14.20 -17.74
N ASP A 166 -0.91 15.44 -18.08
CA ASP A 166 -1.49 15.75 -19.39
C ASP A 166 -0.35 15.78 -20.43
N CYS A 167 -0.35 14.80 -21.32
CA CYS A 167 0.69 14.64 -22.33
C CYS A 167 0.64 15.75 -23.42
N ILE A 168 -0.44 16.53 -23.49
CA ILE A 168 -0.58 17.61 -24.48
C ILE A 168 -0.11 18.94 -23.89
N ASP A 169 -0.63 19.30 -22.73
CA ASP A 169 -0.30 20.57 -22.08
C ASP A 169 0.96 20.47 -21.20
N ILE A 170 1.54 19.27 -21.06
CA ILE A 170 2.71 18.97 -20.20
C ILE A 170 2.50 19.53 -18.78
N LYS A 171 1.29 19.38 -18.28
CA LYS A 171 0.90 19.85 -16.95
C LYS A 171 0.54 18.66 -16.05
N ASN A 172 1.08 18.66 -14.86
CA ASN A 172 0.72 17.65 -13.87
C ASN A 172 -0.58 18.03 -13.15
N GLU A 173 -1.50 17.09 -13.06
CA GLU A 173 -2.73 17.21 -12.30
C GLU A 173 -2.67 16.28 -11.09
N GLY A 174 -2.69 16.84 -9.89
CA GLY A 174 -2.68 16.08 -8.64
C GLY A 174 -4.07 16.05 -8.00
N ALA A 175 -4.38 14.94 -7.34
CA ALA A 175 -5.58 14.83 -6.52
C ALA A 175 -5.35 13.92 -5.30
N ILE A 176 -5.95 14.29 -4.17
CA ILE A 176 -6.00 13.49 -2.95
C ILE A 176 -7.44 13.12 -2.62
N TYR A 177 -7.67 11.82 -2.46
CA TYR A 177 -8.95 11.26 -2.03
C TYR A 177 -9.01 11.11 -0.53
N SER A 178 -10.19 11.38 0.04
CA SER A 178 -10.55 11.03 1.41
C SER A 178 -11.68 9.99 1.39
N SER A 179 -11.45 8.85 2.01
CA SER A 179 -12.48 7.81 2.12
C SER A 179 -13.64 8.24 3.01
N LYS A 180 -13.35 9.07 4.03
CA LYS A 180 -14.33 9.64 4.96
C LYS A 180 -15.22 10.68 4.28
N ALA A 181 -14.63 11.60 3.54
CA ALA A 181 -15.37 12.61 2.77
C ALA A 181 -15.99 12.02 1.49
N HIS A 182 -15.49 10.85 1.04
CA HIS A 182 -15.83 10.23 -0.24
C HIS A 182 -15.65 11.17 -1.44
N ALA A 183 -14.61 11.99 -1.40
CA ALA A 183 -14.35 13.04 -2.37
C ALA A 183 -12.86 13.22 -2.61
N TRP A 184 -12.55 13.75 -3.78
CA TRP A 184 -11.21 14.20 -4.16
C TRP A 184 -11.07 15.70 -3.92
N LYS A 185 -9.87 16.10 -3.54
CA LYS A 185 -9.41 17.50 -3.52
C LYS A 185 -8.25 17.61 -4.51
N THR A 186 -8.30 18.59 -5.39
CA THR A 186 -7.22 18.88 -6.34
C THR A 186 -5.99 19.42 -5.60
N LEU A 187 -4.81 19.12 -6.15
CA LEU A 187 -3.52 19.55 -5.64
C LEU A 187 -2.72 20.19 -6.79
N GLU A 188 -1.96 21.23 -6.46
CA GLU A 188 -0.90 21.69 -7.35
C GLU A 188 0.28 20.71 -7.25
N ALA A 189 0.59 20.05 -8.35
CA ALA A 189 1.66 19.05 -8.45
C ALA A 189 2.78 19.56 -9.35
N ASP A 190 3.20 20.82 -9.18
CA ASP A 190 4.18 21.45 -10.04
C ASP A 190 5.52 20.70 -9.99
N VAL A 191 5.89 20.20 -11.15
CA VAL A 191 7.22 19.76 -11.58
C VAL A 191 7.99 18.96 -10.53
N LEU A 192 7.43 17.81 -10.14
CA LEU A 192 8.19 16.82 -9.41
C LEU A 192 8.77 15.82 -10.40
N SER A 193 10.09 15.71 -10.42
CA SER A 193 10.78 14.72 -11.25
C SER A 193 10.81 13.35 -10.53
N ILE A 194 9.64 12.88 -10.07
CA ILE A 194 9.52 11.59 -9.38
C ILE A 194 9.78 10.46 -10.36
N ILE A 195 10.66 9.53 -9.97
CA ILE A 195 11.09 8.40 -10.79
C ILE A 195 10.45 7.07 -10.37
N SER A 196 9.80 7.02 -9.21
CA SER A 196 9.09 5.84 -8.73
C SER A 196 7.57 6.03 -8.85
N TYR A 197 6.89 5.14 -9.55
CA TYR A 197 5.43 5.22 -9.70
C TYR A 197 4.70 5.07 -8.37
N GLN A 198 5.08 4.08 -7.58
CA GLN A 198 4.49 3.81 -6.27
C GLN A 198 5.35 4.41 -5.17
N GLY A 199 4.71 5.05 -4.21
CA GLY A 199 5.34 5.59 -3.02
C GLY A 199 5.43 4.60 -1.87
N THR A 200 5.78 5.12 -0.70
CA THR A 200 5.89 4.37 0.55
C THR A 200 5.29 5.18 1.69
N PHE A 201 4.32 4.60 2.39
CA PHE A 201 3.66 5.24 3.51
C PHE A 201 4.41 5.00 4.82
N LEU A 202 4.82 6.08 5.49
CA LEU A 202 5.41 6.06 6.83
C LEU A 202 5.11 7.36 7.57
N LYS A 203 4.79 7.28 8.87
CA LYS A 203 4.57 8.45 9.75
C LYS A 203 3.58 9.47 9.16
N GLU A 204 2.45 8.96 8.69
CA GLU A 204 1.37 9.76 8.10
C GLU A 204 1.78 10.58 6.87
N ALA A 205 2.91 10.23 6.24
CA ALA A 205 3.40 10.82 5.00
C ALA A 205 3.68 9.75 3.95
N LEU A 206 3.53 10.13 2.68
CA LEU A 206 3.89 9.33 1.52
C LEU A 206 5.25 9.77 1.00
N HIS A 207 6.08 8.83 0.54
CA HIS A 207 7.46 9.09 0.16
C HIS A 207 7.78 8.49 -1.19
N TRP A 208 8.44 9.26 -2.06
CA TRP A 208 8.91 8.84 -3.38
C TRP A 208 10.37 9.24 -3.57
N LEU A 209 11.04 8.57 -4.49
CA LEU A 209 12.36 8.97 -4.96
C LEU A 209 12.21 9.91 -6.16
N ASP A 210 12.97 11.01 -6.17
CA ASP A 210 13.04 11.91 -7.32
C ASP A 210 14.33 11.73 -8.12
N ALA A 211 14.35 12.32 -9.33
CA ALA A 211 15.49 12.27 -10.23
C ALA A 211 16.71 13.08 -9.74
N GLN A 212 16.56 13.85 -8.67
CA GLN A 212 17.60 14.69 -8.09
C GLN A 212 18.28 14.06 -6.86
N ASP A 213 18.08 12.74 -6.64
CA ASP A 213 18.58 12.00 -5.48
C ASP A 213 18.05 12.54 -4.14
N GLU A 214 16.77 12.84 -4.12
CA GLU A 214 16.08 13.24 -2.92
C GLU A 214 14.86 12.33 -2.68
N ILE A 215 14.44 12.20 -1.45
CA ILE A 215 13.14 11.64 -1.12
C ILE A 215 12.16 12.79 -1.04
N VAL A 216 11.13 12.73 -1.85
CA VAL A 216 10.01 13.64 -1.79
C VAL A 216 8.96 13.06 -0.84
N ALA A 217 8.60 13.79 0.20
CA ALA A 217 7.61 13.40 1.19
C ALA A 217 6.37 14.30 1.10
N PHE A 218 5.19 13.70 1.16
CA PHE A 218 3.91 14.39 1.19
C PHE A 218 3.16 14.04 2.47
N ASP A 219 2.92 15.04 3.33
CA ASP A 219 2.25 14.91 4.60
C ASP A 219 0.73 14.84 4.41
N LEU A 220 0.12 13.72 4.79
CA LEU A 220 -1.32 13.48 4.63
C LEU A 220 -2.17 14.18 5.69
N THR A 221 -1.57 14.66 6.80
CA THR A 221 -2.30 15.30 7.91
C THR A 221 -2.67 16.75 7.60
N GLN A 222 -1.93 17.40 6.70
CA GLN A 222 -2.12 18.80 6.38
C GLN A 222 -3.36 18.99 5.50
N GLN A 223 -4.29 19.85 5.95
CA GLN A 223 -5.57 20.07 5.25
C GLN A 223 -5.54 21.28 4.31
N GLU A 224 -4.74 22.31 4.58
CA GLU A 224 -4.83 23.59 3.87
C GLU A 224 -3.64 23.89 2.96
N GLU A 225 -2.41 23.50 3.33
CA GLU A 225 -1.22 23.72 2.52
C GLU A 225 -0.51 22.38 2.26
N HIS A 226 -0.99 21.63 1.29
CA HIS A 226 -0.29 20.41 0.87
C HIS A 226 1.02 20.77 0.17
N LYS A 227 2.13 20.61 0.89
CA LYS A 227 3.46 20.86 0.32
C LYS A 227 4.28 19.59 0.31
N PHE A 228 4.91 19.36 -0.82
CA PHE A 228 5.95 18.34 -0.93
C PHE A 228 7.22 18.83 -0.22
N ARG A 229 7.78 17.98 0.62
CA ARG A 229 9.05 18.24 1.33
C ARG A 229 10.13 17.34 0.78
N LYS A 230 11.34 17.84 0.70
CA LYS A 230 12.50 17.08 0.24
C LYS A 230 13.36 16.62 1.41
N MET A 231 13.82 15.39 1.35
CA MET A 231 14.77 14.79 2.30
C MET A 231 15.95 14.24 1.53
N LEU A 232 17.16 14.51 2.04
CA LEU A 232 18.39 14.14 1.37
C LEU A 232 18.71 12.66 1.57
N LEU A 233 19.23 12.02 0.52
CA LEU A 233 19.77 10.66 0.56
C LEU A 233 21.13 10.61 1.31
N PRO A 234 21.63 9.38 1.64
CA PRO A 234 22.95 9.22 2.24
C PRO A 234 24.04 9.89 1.39
N ARG A 235 25.08 10.45 2.04
CA ARG A 235 26.20 11.10 1.33
C ARG A 235 27.01 10.14 0.45
N ALA A 236 27.03 8.86 0.81
CA ALA A 236 27.73 7.81 0.06
C ALA A 236 26.94 7.29 -1.17
N PHE A 237 25.92 8.01 -1.56
CA PHE A 237 25.03 7.65 -2.67
C PHE A 237 25.51 8.35 -3.94
N GLU A 238 26.51 7.77 -4.61
CA GLU A 238 27.19 8.42 -5.75
C GLU A 238 26.77 7.89 -7.12
N ASP A 239 26.12 6.70 -7.19
CA ASP A 239 25.81 6.02 -8.45
C ASP A 239 24.34 5.68 -8.58
N ARG A 240 23.74 6.11 -9.72
CA ARG A 240 22.31 5.96 -10.01
C ARG A 240 22.04 4.76 -10.91
N ASN A 241 21.97 3.55 -10.35
CA ASN A 241 21.35 2.50 -11.12
C ASN A 241 19.89 2.36 -10.71
N PHE A 242 19.56 1.49 -9.87
CA PHE A 242 18.22 1.25 -9.40
C PHE A 242 18.11 1.58 -7.93
N SER A 243 17.12 2.37 -7.56
CA SER A 243 16.84 2.69 -6.16
C SER A 243 15.37 2.67 -5.87
N SER A 244 15.01 2.19 -4.69
CA SER A 244 13.63 2.12 -4.22
C SER A 244 13.56 2.53 -2.76
N VAL A 245 12.55 3.33 -2.42
CA VAL A 245 12.24 3.69 -1.05
C VAL A 245 11.28 2.68 -0.48
N GLY A 246 11.47 2.29 0.78
CA GLY A 246 10.62 1.37 1.49
C GLY A 246 10.59 1.66 3.00
N VAL A 247 9.97 0.77 3.76
CA VAL A 247 9.93 0.84 5.23
C VAL A 247 10.65 -0.37 5.80
N PHE A 248 11.55 -0.13 6.74
CA PHE A 248 12.23 -1.17 7.49
C PHE A 248 11.67 -1.25 8.91
N ALA A 249 11.34 -2.46 9.36
CA ALA A 249 10.78 -2.76 10.69
C ALA A 249 9.53 -1.93 11.06
N GLY A 250 8.77 -1.47 10.05
CA GLY A 250 7.56 -0.65 10.25
C GLY A 250 7.80 0.76 10.79
N GLU A 251 9.07 1.16 11.03
CA GLU A 251 9.38 2.39 11.78
C GLU A 251 10.33 3.35 11.06
N CYS A 252 11.20 2.82 10.19
CA CYS A 252 12.24 3.61 9.55
C CYS A 252 12.10 3.60 8.03
N LEU A 253 12.36 4.75 7.39
CA LEU A 253 12.57 4.75 5.94
C LEU A 253 13.79 3.90 5.61
N SER A 254 13.67 3.14 4.54
CA SER A 254 14.76 2.36 3.97
C SER A 254 14.95 2.69 2.50
N LEU A 255 16.16 2.51 2.02
CA LEU A 255 16.55 2.70 0.64
C LEU A 255 17.28 1.44 0.18
N ALA A 256 16.74 0.78 -0.84
CA ALA A 256 17.45 -0.26 -1.55
C ALA A 256 18.08 0.34 -2.80
N HIS A 257 19.36 0.08 -2.98
CA HIS A 257 20.17 0.64 -4.05
C HIS A 257 21.07 -0.41 -4.67
N CYS A 258 21.08 -0.47 -6.00
CA CYS A 258 21.99 -1.31 -6.77
C CYS A 258 23.06 -0.41 -7.40
N PRO A 259 24.34 -0.44 -6.95
CA PRO A 259 25.39 0.36 -7.51
C PRO A 259 25.71 -0.04 -8.95
N MET A 260 26.06 0.92 -9.82
CA MET A 260 26.46 0.63 -11.20
C MET A 260 27.72 -0.24 -11.26
N ALA A 261 28.66 -0.02 -10.35
CA ALA A 261 29.92 -0.75 -10.29
C ALA A 261 29.77 -2.20 -9.81
N ALA A 262 28.63 -2.56 -9.20
CA ALA A 262 28.35 -3.88 -8.64
C ALA A 262 26.89 -4.24 -8.88
N ALA A 263 26.53 -4.45 -10.14
CA ALA A 263 25.15 -4.73 -10.57
C ALA A 263 24.56 -6.06 -10.02
N ASP A 264 25.39 -6.86 -9.36
CA ASP A 264 25.05 -8.11 -8.70
C ASP A 264 24.82 -7.96 -7.20
N CYS A 265 24.82 -6.74 -6.66
CA CYS A 265 24.54 -6.50 -5.25
C CYS A 265 23.47 -5.45 -5.01
N ILE A 266 22.74 -5.59 -3.92
CA ILE A 266 21.81 -4.57 -3.39
C ILE A 266 22.32 -4.11 -2.04
N LEU A 267 22.53 -2.80 -1.92
CA LEU A 267 22.82 -2.13 -0.67
C LEU A 267 21.51 -1.65 -0.04
N VAL A 268 21.26 -2.02 1.21
CA VAL A 268 20.09 -1.55 1.97
C VAL A 268 20.55 -0.58 3.04
N TRP A 269 20.00 0.62 2.97
CA TRP A 269 20.21 1.69 3.95
C TRP A 269 18.96 1.93 4.75
N VAL A 270 19.09 2.37 5.99
CA VAL A 270 17.99 2.70 6.89
C VAL A 270 18.23 4.06 7.53
N MET A 271 17.21 4.93 7.48
CA MET A 271 17.22 6.23 8.15
C MET A 271 16.80 6.03 9.61
N ARG A 272 17.76 6.10 10.54
CA ARG A 272 17.55 5.84 11.97
C ARG A 272 16.72 6.95 12.64
N GLU A 273 16.91 8.19 12.21
CA GLU A 273 16.16 9.34 12.66
C GLU A 273 15.50 10.02 11.46
N TYR A 274 14.18 10.06 11.49
CA TYR A 274 13.36 10.50 10.36
C TYR A 274 13.66 11.95 9.94
N GLY A 275 13.99 12.14 8.68
CA GLY A 275 14.33 13.44 8.10
C GLY A 275 15.78 13.89 8.33
N VAL A 276 16.58 13.15 9.10
CA VAL A 276 17.96 13.49 9.39
C VAL A 276 18.92 12.74 8.46
N ARG A 277 19.56 13.47 7.55
CA ARG A 277 20.46 12.91 6.53
C ARG A 277 21.58 12.04 7.11
N ASP A 278 22.22 12.53 8.16
CA ASP A 278 23.39 11.87 8.74
C ASP A 278 23.01 10.63 9.59
N SER A 279 21.72 10.37 9.78
CA SER A 279 21.20 9.16 10.44
C SER A 279 21.10 7.93 9.53
N TRP A 280 21.35 8.09 8.22
CA TRP A 280 21.40 6.97 7.30
C TRP A 280 22.52 5.99 7.66
N THR A 281 22.17 4.73 7.84
CA THR A 281 23.09 3.65 8.17
C THR A 281 22.93 2.52 7.17
N LYS A 282 24.05 2.07 6.59
CA LYS A 282 24.06 0.88 5.73
C LYS A 282 23.81 -0.35 6.60
N LEU A 283 22.77 -1.11 6.27
CA LEU A 283 22.33 -2.26 7.06
C LEU A 283 22.77 -3.59 6.45
N PHE A 284 22.52 -3.76 5.14
CA PHE A 284 22.82 -4.99 4.42
C PHE A 284 23.56 -4.71 3.13
N ASN A 285 24.35 -5.71 2.73
CA ASN A 285 24.89 -5.87 1.40
C ASN A 285 24.49 -7.28 0.93
N LEU A 286 23.54 -7.36 0.00
CA LEU A 286 23.01 -8.60 -0.54
C LEU A 286 23.63 -8.86 -1.91
N ASN A 287 24.48 -9.90 -2.02
CA ASN A 287 25.08 -10.30 -3.29
C ASN A 287 24.26 -11.40 -3.92
N PHE A 288 23.96 -11.26 -5.21
CA PHE A 288 23.21 -12.22 -6.01
C PHE A 288 24.11 -12.87 -7.04
N ASN A 289 24.49 -14.10 -6.83
CA ASN A 289 25.18 -14.89 -7.84
C ASN A 289 24.16 -15.30 -8.93
N SER A 290 24.23 -14.69 -10.11
CA SER A 290 23.53 -15.09 -11.34
C SER A 290 22.03 -14.83 -11.50
N TRP A 291 21.48 -13.77 -10.93
CA TRP A 291 20.12 -13.36 -11.31
C TRP A 291 20.17 -12.32 -12.44
N THR A 292 19.40 -12.55 -13.49
CA THR A 292 19.29 -11.60 -14.60
C THR A 292 18.70 -10.28 -14.09
N SER A 293 19.29 -9.18 -14.51
CA SER A 293 18.98 -7.80 -14.10
C SER A 293 17.49 -7.40 -14.21
N HIS A 294 16.69 -8.13 -14.97
CA HIS A 294 15.25 -7.89 -15.10
C HIS A 294 14.41 -8.26 -13.87
N CYS A 295 14.86 -9.19 -13.02
CA CYS A 295 14.10 -9.57 -11.81
C CYS A 295 14.28 -8.59 -10.64
N LEU A 296 15.31 -7.74 -10.65
CA LEU A 296 15.60 -6.80 -9.55
C LEU A 296 14.67 -5.58 -9.56
N TYR A 297 14.07 -5.24 -10.71
CA TYR A 297 13.19 -4.09 -10.85
C TYR A 297 11.88 -4.19 -10.07
N THR A 298 11.50 -5.38 -9.62
CA THR A 298 10.18 -5.64 -9.05
C THR A 298 10.17 -6.23 -7.63
N CYS A 299 11.32 -6.56 -7.05
CA CYS A 299 11.37 -7.37 -5.81
C CYS A 299 11.70 -6.63 -4.53
N TYR A 300 11.70 -5.30 -4.50
CA TYR A 300 11.72 -4.62 -3.22
C TYR A 300 10.32 -4.60 -2.62
N CYS A 301 9.99 -5.72 -2.01
CA CYS A 301 8.79 -5.84 -1.21
C CYS A 301 8.96 -4.98 0.04
N ASN A 302 8.06 -4.07 0.28
CA ASN A 302 7.89 -3.42 1.57
C ASN A 302 7.48 -4.52 2.58
N THR A 303 8.47 -5.18 3.19
CA THR A 303 8.26 -6.36 4.04
C THR A 303 7.53 -6.05 5.34
N GLU A 304 7.34 -4.76 5.63
CA GLU A 304 6.66 -4.32 6.85
C GLU A 304 5.79 -3.07 6.64
N SER A 305 5.01 -3.01 5.55
CA SER A 305 3.79 -2.26 5.72
C SER A 305 2.96 -3.04 6.75
N SER A 306 2.58 -2.41 7.84
CA SER A 306 1.79 -2.96 8.96
C SER A 306 0.46 -3.62 8.55
N ASN A 307 0.25 -3.93 7.30
CA ASN A 307 -1.03 -4.19 6.67
C ASN A 307 -1.11 -5.44 5.81
N GLY A 308 -0.10 -6.28 5.81
CA GLY A 308 -0.23 -7.65 5.32
C GLY A 308 -0.48 -7.86 3.82
N ILE A 309 -0.45 -6.83 2.99
CA ILE A 309 -0.53 -6.97 1.54
C ILE A 309 0.57 -6.13 0.90
N LEU A 310 1.46 -6.80 0.20
CA LEU A 310 2.50 -6.21 -0.62
C LEU A 310 2.01 -6.18 -2.07
N SER A 311 2.24 -5.10 -2.78
CA SER A 311 2.00 -5.04 -4.22
C SER A 311 3.33 -5.12 -4.95
N CYS A 312 3.50 -6.12 -5.81
CA CYS A 312 4.58 -6.18 -6.78
C CYS A 312 3.99 -6.22 -8.17
N TYR A 313 4.61 -5.51 -9.10
CA TYR A 313 4.38 -5.70 -10.53
C TYR A 313 5.37 -6.75 -11.04
N VAL A 314 4.88 -7.74 -11.78
CA VAL A 314 5.70 -8.68 -12.55
C VAL A 314 5.61 -8.30 -14.01
#